data_126baf71170879fd762f502088125b6d
#
_entry.id   126baf71170879fd762f502088125b6d
#
_cell.length_a   1.000
_cell.length_b   1.000
_cell.length_c   1.000
_cell.angle_alpha   90.00
_cell.angle_beta   90.00
_cell.angle_gamma   90.00
#
_symmetry.space_group_name_H-M   'P 1'
#
loop_
_entity.id
_entity.type
_entity.pdbx_description
1 polymer ?
#
loop_
_entity_poly.entity_id
_entity_poly.type
_entity_poly.pdbx_seq_one_letter_code
_entity_poly.pdbx_strand_id
1 'polypeptide(L)'
;MRFGFLINEVVTGLRRNVTMTVAMILTTAISIGLFGGGLLVVRLADQSREIYLDRVESQVFLTNDVSANDPTCDADPCKALRSQIEARDDVRSVRFLNQEQAYEDAIAKFPQYKDVAGKDAFPASFVVKLENPEQHQQFDEAMVGQPGVLNVLNQKELIDRLFAVLDGISSAAFAVALVQAIGAVLLIANMVQVAAYTRRTEIGIMRLVGATRWYTQLPFLVEAMLAAFIGVVIAIAGLIAVRALFLENALDQFYQANLIAKIDYADVLYY
;
A
#
# COMPACT_ATOMS: atom_id res chain seq x y z
N MET A 1 -3.04 10.86 46.68
CA MET A 1 -1.71 11.32 46.19
C MET A 1 -1.86 12.71 45.57
N ARG A 2 -0.96 13.63 45.86
CA ARG A 2 -0.95 14.92 45.15
C ARG A 2 -0.38 14.66 43.74
N PHE A 3 -1.19 14.88 42.73
CA PHE A 3 -0.84 14.70 41.30
C PHE A 3 0.50 15.38 40.93
N GLY A 4 0.78 16.54 41.57
CA GLY A 4 2.05 17.26 41.38
C GLY A 4 3.29 16.49 41.88
N PHE A 5 3.17 15.61 42.88
CA PHE A 5 4.28 14.80 43.36
C PHE A 5 4.64 13.72 42.30
N LEU A 6 3.65 13.03 41.73
CA LEU A 6 3.87 12.03 40.69
C LEU A 6 4.54 12.64 39.46
N ILE A 7 4.06 13.79 38.98
CA ILE A 7 4.64 14.44 37.81
C ILE A 7 6.11 14.81 38.07
N ASN A 8 6.41 15.39 39.24
CA ASN A 8 7.78 15.79 39.55
C ASN A 8 8.73 14.58 39.68
N GLU A 9 8.25 13.48 40.21
CA GLU A 9 9.01 12.22 40.34
C GLU A 9 9.28 11.60 38.96
N VAL A 10 8.28 11.59 38.07
CA VAL A 10 8.41 11.10 36.71
C VAL A 10 9.39 11.97 35.89
N VAL A 11 9.26 13.30 35.93
CA VAL A 11 10.19 14.22 35.23
C VAL A 11 11.63 14.03 35.76
N THR A 12 11.80 13.82 37.05
CA THR A 12 13.12 13.56 37.66
C THR A 12 13.65 12.21 37.23
N GLY A 13 12.80 11.17 37.13
CA GLY A 13 13.15 9.84 36.60
C GLY A 13 13.63 9.88 35.16
N LEU A 14 12.87 10.55 34.26
CA LEU A 14 13.23 10.75 32.88
C LEU A 14 14.58 11.46 32.68
N ARG A 15 14.84 12.52 33.49
CA ARG A 15 16.10 13.27 33.45
C ARG A 15 17.30 12.49 34.00
N ARG A 16 17.08 11.61 34.97
CA ARG A 16 18.16 10.82 35.61
C ARG A 16 18.64 9.65 34.72
N ASN A 17 17.76 9.18 33.81
CA ASN A 17 18.05 8.05 32.92
C ASN A 17 17.81 8.42 31.45
N VAL A 18 18.37 9.55 30.99
CA VAL A 18 18.13 10.13 29.65
C VAL A 18 18.38 9.12 28.53
N THR A 19 19.49 8.40 28.57
CA THR A 19 19.85 7.42 27.53
C THR A 19 18.77 6.34 27.36
N MET A 20 18.27 5.82 28.47
CA MET A 20 17.26 4.78 28.50
C MET A 20 15.89 5.31 28.04
N THR A 21 15.53 6.51 28.47
CA THR A 21 14.32 7.20 28.05
C THR A 21 14.33 7.49 26.55
N VAL A 22 15.44 8.00 26.03
CA VAL A 22 15.61 8.26 24.59
C VAL A 22 15.53 6.95 23.79
N ALA A 23 16.16 5.88 24.26
CA ALA A 23 16.07 4.57 23.60
C ALA A 23 14.62 4.07 23.53
N MET A 24 13.83 4.19 24.62
CA MET A 24 12.41 3.82 24.59
C MET A 24 11.60 4.67 23.62
N ILE A 25 11.77 5.99 23.67
CA ILE A 25 11.08 6.90 22.76
C ILE A 25 11.37 6.55 21.31
N LEU A 26 12.65 6.37 20.95
CA LEU A 26 13.07 6.04 19.59
C LEU A 26 12.54 4.66 19.16
N THR A 27 12.69 3.64 20.01
CA THR A 27 12.19 2.30 19.67
C THR A 27 10.68 2.31 19.46
N THR A 28 9.93 2.99 20.32
CA THR A 28 8.47 3.13 20.18
C THR A 28 8.11 3.91 18.93
N ALA A 29 8.80 5.02 18.66
CA ALA A 29 8.56 5.85 17.49
C ALA A 29 8.79 5.09 16.18
N ILE A 30 9.88 4.32 16.10
CA ILE A 30 10.21 3.50 14.94
C ILE A 30 9.20 2.36 14.75
N SER A 31 8.84 1.65 15.85
CA SER A 31 7.88 0.55 15.79
C SER A 31 6.50 1.02 15.30
N ILE A 32 5.99 2.11 15.88
CA ILE A 32 4.69 2.67 15.51
C ILE A 32 4.75 3.31 14.13
N GLY A 33 5.86 3.99 13.78
CA GLY A 33 6.07 4.55 12.46
C GLY A 33 6.07 3.50 11.35
N LEU A 34 6.73 2.35 11.56
CA LEU A 34 6.72 1.23 10.61
C LEU A 34 5.35 0.57 10.53
N PHE A 35 4.67 0.38 11.66
CA PHE A 35 3.34 -0.20 11.68
C PHE A 35 2.33 0.71 10.97
N GLY A 36 2.27 2.00 11.33
CA GLY A 36 1.42 2.98 10.68
C GLY A 36 1.76 3.19 9.20
N GLY A 37 3.06 3.24 8.86
CA GLY A 37 3.52 3.30 7.48
C GLY A 37 3.07 2.09 6.66
N GLY A 38 3.15 0.88 7.22
CA GLY A 38 2.63 -0.34 6.60
C GLY A 38 1.12 -0.27 6.34
N LEU A 39 0.34 0.19 7.32
CA LEU A 39 -1.11 0.40 7.16
C LEU A 39 -1.43 1.42 6.06
N LEU A 40 -0.68 2.52 5.98
CA LEU A 40 -0.85 3.51 4.92
C LEU A 40 -0.55 2.95 3.53
N VAL A 41 0.46 2.07 3.41
CA VAL A 41 0.77 1.38 2.13
C VAL A 41 -0.37 0.46 1.72
N VAL A 42 -0.92 -0.33 2.66
CA VAL A 42 -2.12 -1.16 2.39
C VAL A 42 -3.27 -0.29 1.90
N ARG A 43 -3.57 0.78 2.63
CA ARG A 43 -4.67 1.69 2.27
C ARG A 43 -4.48 2.31 0.89
N LEU A 44 -3.26 2.76 0.59
CA LEU A 44 -2.92 3.30 -0.74
C LEU A 44 -3.11 2.25 -1.83
N ALA A 45 -2.66 1.03 -1.59
CA ALA A 45 -2.81 -0.09 -2.52
C ALA A 45 -4.28 -0.40 -2.78
N ASP A 46 -5.10 -0.53 -1.74
CA ASP A 46 -6.53 -0.83 -1.85
C ASP A 46 -7.29 0.25 -2.62
N GLN A 47 -7.09 1.52 -2.26
CA GLN A 47 -7.73 2.64 -2.97
C GLN A 47 -7.26 2.78 -4.42
N SER A 48 -5.98 2.53 -4.68
CA SER A 48 -5.45 2.54 -6.05
C SER A 48 -6.00 1.37 -6.85
N ARG A 49 -6.15 0.18 -6.24
CA ARG A 49 -6.72 -1.00 -6.88
C ARG A 49 -8.14 -0.74 -7.39
N GLU A 50 -9.00 -0.08 -6.60
CA GLU A 50 -10.36 0.29 -7.05
C GLU A 50 -10.33 1.17 -8.30
N ILE A 51 -9.43 2.17 -8.36
CA ILE A 51 -9.27 3.04 -9.53
C ILE A 51 -8.83 2.24 -10.77
N TYR A 52 -7.94 1.27 -10.58
CA TYR A 52 -7.45 0.45 -11.68
C TYR A 52 -8.48 -0.57 -12.14
N LEU A 53 -9.18 -1.24 -11.21
CA LEU A 53 -10.20 -2.24 -11.55
C LEU A 53 -11.30 -1.66 -12.45
N ASP A 54 -11.69 -0.39 -12.23
CA ASP A 54 -12.67 0.26 -13.11
C ASP A 54 -12.12 0.57 -14.51
N ARG A 55 -10.80 0.58 -14.70
CA ARG A 55 -10.11 0.87 -15.97
C ARG A 55 -9.51 -0.35 -16.66
N VAL A 56 -9.55 -1.52 -15.99
CA VAL A 56 -9.01 -2.76 -16.57
C VAL A 56 -9.82 -3.14 -17.80
N GLU A 57 -9.13 -3.29 -18.90
CA GLU A 57 -9.66 -3.76 -20.18
C GLU A 57 -8.87 -5.00 -20.62
N SER A 58 -9.57 -6.00 -21.12
CA SER A 58 -8.96 -7.14 -21.83
C SER A 58 -8.87 -6.78 -23.31
N GLN A 59 -7.70 -6.94 -23.89
CA GLN A 59 -7.48 -6.65 -25.32
C GLN A 59 -7.29 -7.96 -26.08
N VAL A 60 -8.22 -8.26 -26.96
CA VAL A 60 -8.20 -9.42 -27.85
C VAL A 60 -7.61 -8.99 -29.19
N PHE A 61 -6.34 -9.33 -29.43
CA PHE A 61 -5.66 -9.01 -30.67
C PHE A 61 -6.07 -9.97 -31.78
N LEU A 62 -6.32 -9.43 -32.94
CA LEU A 62 -6.64 -10.20 -34.14
C LEU A 62 -5.36 -10.56 -34.90
N THR A 63 -5.45 -11.62 -35.72
CA THR A 63 -4.34 -11.98 -36.61
C THR A 63 -4.06 -10.87 -37.61
N ASN A 64 -2.83 -10.75 -38.09
CA ASN A 64 -2.43 -9.73 -39.06
C ASN A 64 -3.23 -9.86 -40.37
N ASP A 65 -3.59 -11.07 -40.74
CA ASP A 65 -4.40 -11.33 -41.94
C ASP A 65 -5.81 -10.71 -41.82
N VAL A 66 -6.48 -10.94 -40.68
CA VAL A 66 -7.78 -10.33 -40.40
C VAL A 66 -7.66 -8.79 -40.29
N SER A 67 -6.62 -8.32 -39.61
CA SER A 67 -6.38 -6.89 -39.37
C SER A 67 -6.17 -6.09 -40.68
N ALA A 68 -5.47 -6.68 -41.64
CA ALA A 68 -5.17 -6.05 -42.91
C ALA A 68 -6.33 -6.12 -43.92
N ASN A 69 -7.10 -7.24 -43.93
CA ASN A 69 -8.12 -7.47 -44.97
C ASN A 69 -9.54 -7.04 -44.55
N ASP A 70 -9.81 -6.85 -43.25
CA ASP A 70 -11.13 -6.45 -42.74
C ASP A 70 -11.02 -5.29 -41.71
N PRO A 71 -10.76 -4.06 -42.20
CA PRO A 71 -10.60 -2.89 -41.33
C PRO A 71 -11.88 -2.43 -40.64
N THR A 72 -13.04 -2.92 -41.07
CA THR A 72 -14.36 -2.59 -40.51
C THR A 72 -14.98 -3.69 -39.67
N CYS A 73 -14.37 -4.88 -39.68
CA CYS A 73 -14.88 -6.07 -38.98
C CYS A 73 -16.29 -6.49 -39.46
N ASP A 74 -16.49 -6.49 -40.77
CA ASP A 74 -17.76 -6.85 -41.42
C ASP A 74 -17.77 -8.28 -41.96
N ALA A 75 -16.60 -8.90 -42.12
CA ALA A 75 -16.40 -10.26 -42.59
C ALA A 75 -16.05 -11.26 -41.49
N ASP A 76 -16.27 -12.55 -41.74
CA ASP A 76 -15.79 -13.63 -40.87
C ASP A 76 -14.28 -13.82 -41.06
N PRO A 77 -13.51 -14.07 -39.97
CA PRO A 77 -13.99 -14.45 -38.63
C PRO A 77 -14.24 -13.25 -37.69
N CYS A 78 -13.91 -12.00 -38.05
CA CYS A 78 -14.01 -10.84 -37.19
C CYS A 78 -15.45 -10.59 -36.71
N LYS A 79 -16.40 -10.60 -37.60
CA LYS A 79 -17.83 -10.38 -37.32
C LYS A 79 -18.40 -11.42 -36.34
N ALA A 80 -18.09 -12.70 -36.59
CA ALA A 80 -18.55 -13.79 -35.72
C ALA A 80 -17.97 -13.63 -34.29
N LEU A 81 -16.66 -13.32 -34.18
CA LEU A 81 -16.00 -13.08 -32.91
C LEU A 81 -16.59 -11.90 -32.15
N ARG A 82 -16.84 -10.78 -32.85
CA ARG A 82 -17.51 -9.61 -32.27
C ARG A 82 -18.86 -9.96 -31.67
N SER A 83 -19.70 -10.67 -32.46
CA SER A 83 -21.03 -11.09 -31.99
C SER A 83 -20.94 -12.05 -30.78
N GLN A 84 -19.95 -12.93 -30.77
CA GLN A 84 -19.70 -13.84 -29.65
C GLN A 84 -19.30 -13.08 -28.38
N ILE A 85 -18.45 -12.06 -28.49
CA ILE A 85 -18.02 -11.23 -27.34
C ILE A 85 -19.19 -10.39 -26.83
N GLU A 86 -19.96 -9.73 -27.74
CA GLU A 86 -21.10 -8.89 -27.41
C GLU A 86 -22.27 -9.66 -26.76
N ALA A 87 -22.41 -10.97 -27.08
CA ALA A 87 -23.46 -11.82 -26.53
C ALA A 87 -23.18 -12.37 -25.12
N ARG A 88 -22.02 -12.08 -24.57
CA ARG A 88 -21.64 -12.56 -23.23
C ARG A 88 -22.19 -11.67 -22.11
N ASP A 89 -22.74 -12.29 -21.08
CA ASP A 89 -23.30 -11.60 -19.90
C ASP A 89 -22.23 -10.95 -19.01
N ASP A 90 -20.97 -11.41 -19.12
CA ASP A 90 -19.84 -10.90 -18.33
C ASP A 90 -19.15 -9.68 -18.97
N VAL A 91 -19.62 -9.25 -20.17
CA VAL A 91 -19.07 -8.13 -20.94
C VAL A 91 -19.93 -6.88 -20.78
N ARG A 92 -19.32 -5.80 -20.26
CA ARG A 92 -19.97 -4.48 -20.13
C ARG A 92 -19.96 -3.70 -21.44
N SER A 93 -18.82 -3.69 -22.11
CA SER A 93 -18.67 -2.96 -23.37
C SER A 93 -17.56 -3.55 -24.25
N VAL A 94 -17.74 -3.45 -25.57
CA VAL A 94 -16.79 -3.89 -26.57
C VAL A 94 -16.52 -2.72 -27.52
N ARG A 95 -15.24 -2.44 -27.76
CA ARG A 95 -14.81 -1.44 -28.74
C ARG A 95 -13.83 -2.08 -29.71
N PHE A 96 -14.15 -2.02 -31.00
CA PHE A 96 -13.23 -2.44 -32.04
C PHE A 96 -12.22 -1.33 -32.31
N LEU A 97 -10.96 -1.67 -32.35
CA LEU A 97 -9.84 -0.82 -32.69
C LEU A 97 -9.20 -1.39 -33.97
N ASN A 98 -9.33 -0.70 -35.09
CA ASN A 98 -8.70 -1.17 -36.30
C ASN A 98 -7.19 -0.93 -36.33
N GLN A 99 -6.47 -1.53 -37.27
CA GLN A 99 -5.02 -1.46 -37.36
C GLN A 99 -4.49 -0.02 -37.48
N GLU A 100 -5.18 0.86 -38.22
CA GLU A 100 -4.80 2.27 -38.38
C GLU A 100 -4.90 3.01 -37.04
N GLN A 101 -6.04 2.88 -36.36
CA GLN A 101 -6.27 3.49 -35.08
C GLN A 101 -5.30 2.94 -34.01
N ALA A 102 -5.03 1.61 -34.02
CA ALA A 102 -4.07 1.00 -33.13
C ALA A 102 -2.65 1.58 -33.32
N TYR A 103 -2.24 1.79 -34.57
CA TYR A 103 -0.97 2.43 -34.89
C TYR A 103 -0.94 3.89 -34.43
N GLU A 104 -1.97 4.69 -34.77
CA GLU A 104 -2.05 6.09 -34.37
C GLU A 104 -2.03 6.27 -32.85
N ASP A 105 -2.81 5.48 -32.11
CA ASP A 105 -2.82 5.47 -30.65
C ASP A 105 -1.46 5.07 -30.03
N ALA A 106 -0.79 4.08 -30.65
CA ALA A 106 0.52 3.65 -30.18
C ALA A 106 1.59 4.72 -30.41
N ILE A 107 1.60 5.35 -31.60
CA ILE A 107 2.58 6.40 -31.91
C ILE A 107 2.29 7.69 -31.13
N ALA A 108 1.04 8.01 -30.84
CA ALA A 108 0.69 9.14 -29.99
C ALA A 108 1.23 8.96 -28.56
N LYS A 109 1.19 7.74 -28.03
CA LYS A 109 1.72 7.41 -26.70
C LYS A 109 3.24 7.24 -26.69
N PHE A 110 3.81 6.72 -27.77
CA PHE A 110 5.23 6.37 -27.89
C PHE A 110 5.83 6.87 -29.21
N PRO A 111 6.04 8.18 -29.37
CA PRO A 111 6.51 8.80 -30.62
C PRO A 111 7.84 8.23 -31.14
N GLN A 112 8.69 7.71 -30.25
CA GLN A 112 10.00 7.13 -30.59
C GLN A 112 9.90 5.87 -31.46
N TYR A 113 8.75 5.21 -31.51
CA TYR A 113 8.57 4.01 -32.35
C TYR A 113 8.10 4.30 -33.79
N LYS A 114 7.81 5.56 -34.12
CA LYS A 114 7.27 5.96 -35.43
C LYS A 114 8.12 5.50 -36.61
N ASP A 115 9.46 5.57 -36.44
CA ASP A 115 10.41 5.25 -37.52
C ASP A 115 10.91 3.79 -37.46
N VAL A 116 10.51 3.03 -36.42
CA VAL A 116 11.01 1.67 -36.17
C VAL A 116 9.92 0.61 -36.37
N ALA A 117 8.67 0.94 -36.06
CA ALA A 117 7.55 0.01 -36.11
C ALA A 117 6.57 0.37 -37.25
N GLY A 118 6.38 -0.58 -38.16
CA GLY A 118 5.35 -0.48 -39.19
C GLY A 118 3.94 -0.73 -38.64
N LYS A 119 2.90 -0.46 -39.43
CA LYS A 119 1.50 -0.73 -39.05
C LYS A 119 1.26 -2.20 -38.70
N ASP A 120 1.98 -3.11 -39.34
CA ASP A 120 1.88 -4.57 -39.09
C ASP A 120 2.25 -4.98 -37.66
N ALA A 121 3.00 -4.14 -36.95
CA ALA A 121 3.33 -4.36 -35.54
C ALA A 121 2.16 -4.09 -34.59
N PHE A 122 1.09 -3.45 -35.08
CA PHE A 122 -0.09 -3.05 -34.31
C PHE A 122 -1.36 -3.64 -34.91
N PRO A 123 -1.65 -4.93 -34.68
CA PRO A 123 -2.84 -5.57 -35.24
C PRO A 123 -4.12 -4.96 -34.67
N ALA A 124 -5.20 -5.11 -35.43
CA ALA A 124 -6.52 -4.74 -34.94
C ALA A 124 -6.89 -5.54 -33.67
N SER A 125 -7.73 -4.99 -32.84
CA SER A 125 -8.11 -5.61 -31.56
C SER A 125 -9.51 -5.23 -31.11
N PHE A 126 -10.10 -6.11 -30.29
CA PHE A 126 -11.25 -5.76 -29.47
C PHE A 126 -10.77 -5.36 -28.08
N VAL A 127 -11.16 -4.16 -27.65
CA VAL A 127 -10.98 -3.67 -26.30
C VAL A 127 -12.26 -3.97 -25.54
N VAL A 128 -12.19 -4.89 -24.60
CA VAL A 128 -13.34 -5.44 -23.87
C VAL A 128 -13.27 -5.03 -22.42
N LYS A 129 -14.31 -4.37 -21.93
CA LYS A 129 -14.49 -4.09 -20.49
C LYS A 129 -15.46 -5.11 -19.92
N LEU A 130 -15.01 -5.82 -18.88
CA LEU A 130 -15.84 -6.81 -18.19
C LEU A 130 -16.68 -6.16 -17.08
N GLU A 131 -17.83 -6.76 -16.74
CA GLU A 131 -18.63 -6.34 -15.59
C GLU A 131 -17.88 -6.59 -14.29
N ASN A 132 -17.22 -7.74 -14.17
CA ASN A 132 -16.34 -8.05 -13.05
C ASN A 132 -14.91 -8.32 -13.54
N PRO A 133 -13.98 -7.38 -13.35
CA PRO A 133 -12.58 -7.55 -13.77
C PRO A 133 -11.87 -8.73 -13.11
N GLU A 134 -12.37 -9.26 -11.99
CA GLU A 134 -11.77 -10.43 -11.32
C GLU A 134 -12.03 -11.75 -12.06
N GLN A 135 -13.05 -11.79 -12.92
CA GLN A 135 -13.39 -12.97 -13.73
C GLN A 135 -12.72 -12.99 -15.10
N HIS A 136 -11.72 -12.12 -15.32
CA HIS A 136 -11.01 -11.99 -16.59
C HIS A 136 -10.42 -13.30 -17.10
N GLN A 137 -9.94 -14.17 -16.21
CA GLN A 137 -9.28 -15.42 -16.61
C GLN A 137 -10.23 -16.31 -17.41
N GLN A 138 -11.50 -16.39 -17.02
CA GLN A 138 -12.51 -17.18 -17.77
C GLN A 138 -12.79 -16.59 -19.15
N PHE A 139 -12.78 -15.25 -19.26
CA PHE A 139 -12.92 -14.57 -20.53
C PHE A 139 -11.69 -14.81 -21.42
N ASP A 140 -10.50 -14.62 -20.89
CA ASP A 140 -9.24 -14.79 -21.64
C ASP A 140 -9.09 -16.23 -22.16
N GLU A 141 -9.33 -17.24 -21.31
CA GLU A 141 -9.32 -18.65 -21.69
C GLU A 141 -10.36 -18.98 -22.78
N ALA A 142 -11.54 -18.35 -22.74
CA ALA A 142 -12.57 -18.53 -23.74
C ALA A 142 -12.23 -17.90 -25.10
N MET A 143 -11.39 -16.86 -25.10
CA MET A 143 -11.00 -16.14 -26.33
C MET A 143 -9.73 -16.69 -26.96
N VAL A 144 -8.84 -17.28 -26.17
CA VAL A 144 -7.61 -17.94 -26.67
C VAL A 144 -7.99 -19.11 -27.57
N GLY A 145 -7.41 -19.13 -28.78
CA GLY A 145 -7.63 -20.20 -29.76
C GLY A 145 -8.89 -20.04 -30.63
N GLN A 146 -9.66 -18.97 -30.46
CA GLN A 146 -10.78 -18.67 -31.37
C GLN A 146 -10.25 -18.29 -32.76
N PRO A 147 -10.98 -18.61 -33.82
CA PRO A 147 -10.60 -18.24 -35.18
C PRO A 147 -10.41 -16.72 -35.32
N GLY A 148 -9.28 -16.30 -35.86
CA GLY A 148 -8.94 -14.88 -36.05
C GLY A 148 -8.31 -14.21 -34.83
N VAL A 149 -8.23 -14.86 -33.68
CA VAL A 149 -7.54 -14.36 -32.48
C VAL A 149 -6.05 -14.68 -32.54
N LEU A 150 -5.20 -13.67 -32.41
CA LEU A 150 -3.74 -13.81 -32.33
C LEU A 150 -3.31 -14.06 -30.89
N ASN A 151 -3.76 -13.19 -29.98
CA ASN A 151 -3.42 -13.22 -28.58
C ASN A 151 -4.45 -12.44 -27.76
N VAL A 152 -4.54 -12.75 -26.48
CA VAL A 152 -5.34 -12.00 -25.50
C VAL A 152 -4.39 -11.42 -24.47
N LEU A 153 -4.37 -10.08 -24.35
CA LEU A 153 -3.57 -9.38 -23.37
C LEU A 153 -4.49 -8.78 -22.30
N ASN A 154 -4.23 -9.16 -21.08
CA ASN A 154 -4.93 -8.61 -19.94
C ASN A 154 -4.01 -7.69 -19.14
N GLN A 155 -4.44 -6.46 -18.98
CA GLN A 155 -3.70 -5.48 -18.17
C GLN A 155 -3.72 -5.82 -16.68
N LYS A 156 -4.73 -6.60 -16.24
CA LYS A 156 -4.88 -7.00 -14.82
C LYS A 156 -3.70 -7.81 -14.32
N GLU A 157 -3.16 -8.74 -15.12
CA GLU A 157 -2.03 -9.57 -14.69
C GLU A 157 -0.81 -8.72 -14.28
N LEU A 158 -0.51 -7.65 -15.02
CA LEU A 158 0.56 -6.73 -14.68
C LEU A 158 0.25 -5.95 -13.40
N ILE A 159 -0.99 -5.50 -13.27
CA ILE A 159 -1.49 -4.75 -12.11
C ILE A 159 -1.44 -5.65 -10.87
N ASP A 160 -1.94 -6.88 -10.94
CA ASP A 160 -1.91 -7.83 -9.83
C ASP A 160 -0.49 -8.15 -9.36
N ARG A 161 0.48 -8.24 -10.28
CA ARG A 161 1.90 -8.41 -9.92
C ARG A 161 2.46 -7.20 -9.17
N LEU A 162 2.08 -5.98 -9.57
CA LEU A 162 2.48 -4.76 -8.87
C LEU A 162 1.89 -4.71 -7.45
N PHE A 163 0.60 -5.03 -7.31
CA PHE A 163 -0.05 -5.08 -6.00
C PHE A 163 0.52 -6.19 -5.12
N ALA A 164 0.84 -7.36 -5.67
CA ALA A 164 1.51 -8.42 -4.93
C ALA A 164 2.87 -7.99 -4.34
N VAL A 165 3.61 -7.15 -5.06
CA VAL A 165 4.86 -6.54 -4.55
C VAL A 165 4.56 -5.58 -3.39
N LEU A 166 3.55 -4.72 -3.52
CA LEU A 166 3.14 -3.80 -2.46
C LEU A 166 2.66 -4.55 -1.21
N ASP A 167 1.88 -5.61 -1.38
CA ASP A 167 1.43 -6.48 -0.29
C ASP A 167 2.61 -7.18 0.39
N GLY A 168 3.61 -7.61 -0.40
CA GLY A 168 4.86 -8.18 0.12
C GLY A 168 5.65 -7.19 0.96
N ILE A 169 5.80 -5.95 0.49
CA ILE A 169 6.47 -4.87 1.24
C ILE A 169 5.72 -4.56 2.52
N SER A 170 4.40 -4.46 2.47
CA SER A 170 3.55 -4.20 3.61
C SER A 170 3.65 -5.32 4.66
N SER A 171 3.57 -6.58 4.22
CA SER A 171 3.71 -7.74 5.10
C SER A 171 5.09 -7.79 5.77
N ALA A 172 6.15 -7.46 5.04
CA ALA A 172 7.49 -7.36 5.60
C ALA A 172 7.59 -6.22 6.65
N ALA A 173 6.99 -5.06 6.38
CA ALA A 173 6.95 -3.95 7.32
C ALA A 173 6.20 -4.32 8.60
N PHE A 174 5.06 -5.02 8.51
CA PHE A 174 4.33 -5.54 9.67
C PHE A 174 5.14 -6.56 10.47
N ALA A 175 5.85 -7.48 9.82
CA ALA A 175 6.69 -8.45 10.50
C ALA A 175 7.82 -7.75 11.29
N VAL A 176 8.48 -6.76 10.69
CA VAL A 176 9.51 -5.95 11.36
C VAL A 176 8.92 -5.16 12.52
N ALA A 177 7.75 -4.52 12.33
CA ALA A 177 7.07 -3.77 13.39
C ALA A 177 6.70 -4.67 14.58
N LEU A 178 6.24 -5.90 14.32
CA LEU A 178 5.93 -6.87 15.38
C LEU A 178 7.18 -7.26 16.19
N VAL A 179 8.30 -7.56 15.51
CA VAL A 179 9.57 -7.87 16.17
C VAL A 179 10.05 -6.70 17.02
N GLN A 180 9.94 -5.49 16.50
CA GLN A 180 10.29 -4.27 17.23
C GLN A 180 9.37 -4.00 18.41
N ALA A 181 8.06 -4.25 18.29
CA ALA A 181 7.12 -4.12 19.40
C ALA A 181 7.48 -5.06 20.55
N ILE A 182 7.85 -6.32 20.24
CA ILE A 182 8.34 -7.27 21.24
C ILE A 182 9.63 -6.75 21.88
N GLY A 183 10.56 -6.25 21.08
CA GLY A 183 11.81 -5.63 21.56
C GLY A 183 11.54 -4.44 22.50
N ALA A 184 10.59 -3.58 22.15
CA ALA A 184 10.18 -2.45 22.99
C ALA A 184 9.63 -2.90 24.34
N VAL A 185 8.75 -3.92 24.36
CA VAL A 185 8.22 -4.47 25.61
C VAL A 185 9.33 -5.05 26.49
N LEU A 186 10.26 -5.80 25.92
CA LEU A 186 11.40 -6.34 26.66
C LEU A 186 12.32 -5.24 27.21
N LEU A 187 12.54 -4.19 26.42
CA LEU A 187 13.35 -3.04 26.82
C LEU A 187 12.69 -2.27 27.98
N ILE A 188 11.37 -2.05 27.91
CA ILE A 188 10.58 -1.45 29.00
C ILE A 188 10.64 -2.33 30.24
N ALA A 189 10.45 -3.64 30.11
CA ALA A 189 10.51 -4.57 31.23
C ALA A 189 11.89 -4.55 31.93
N ASN A 190 12.97 -4.58 31.14
CA ASN A 190 14.33 -4.47 31.64
C ASN A 190 14.57 -3.14 32.35
N MET A 191 14.11 -2.04 31.78
CA MET A 191 14.23 -0.72 32.39
C MET A 191 13.52 -0.63 33.74
N VAL A 192 12.29 -1.13 33.84
CA VAL A 192 11.55 -1.17 35.10
C VAL A 192 12.30 -1.99 36.14
N GLN A 193 12.91 -3.13 35.77
CA GLN A 193 13.72 -3.95 36.65
C GLN A 193 14.96 -3.20 37.14
N VAL A 194 15.72 -2.57 36.26
CA VAL A 194 16.94 -1.81 36.62
C VAL A 194 16.59 -0.62 37.49
N ALA A 195 15.54 0.13 37.19
CA ALA A 195 15.08 1.25 38.01
C ALA A 195 14.64 0.80 39.40
N ALA A 196 13.91 -0.30 39.51
CA ALA A 196 13.51 -0.88 40.77
C ALA A 196 14.74 -1.36 41.60
N TYR A 197 15.73 -1.95 40.93
CA TYR A 197 16.97 -2.39 41.60
C TYR A 197 17.79 -1.21 42.10
N THR A 198 17.94 -0.15 41.33
CA THR A 198 18.70 1.06 41.70
C THR A 198 18.07 1.78 42.90
N ARG A 199 16.73 1.74 43.02
CA ARG A 199 15.99 2.35 44.14
C ARG A 199 15.52 1.34 45.18
N ARG A 200 16.17 0.17 45.27
CA ARG A 200 15.75 -0.91 46.17
C ARG A 200 15.64 -0.51 47.64
N THR A 201 16.53 0.37 48.12
CA THR A 201 16.54 0.85 49.50
C THR A 201 15.33 1.76 49.78
N GLU A 202 15.03 2.68 48.90
CA GLU A 202 13.84 3.58 48.95
C GLU A 202 12.54 2.77 48.93
N ILE A 203 12.46 1.81 47.98
CA ILE A 203 11.32 0.89 47.86
C ILE A 203 11.18 0.02 49.11
N GLY A 204 12.31 -0.44 49.72
CA GLY A 204 12.33 -1.20 50.93
C GLY A 204 11.73 -0.42 52.11
N ILE A 205 12.15 0.83 52.29
CA ILE A 205 11.62 1.72 53.34
C ILE A 205 10.12 1.96 53.14
N MET A 206 9.67 2.26 51.91
CA MET A 206 8.24 2.44 51.61
C MET A 206 7.40 1.18 51.94
N ARG A 207 7.93 -0.01 51.69
CA ARG A 207 7.24 -1.27 52.01
C ARG A 207 7.20 -1.53 53.50
N LEU A 208 8.23 -1.16 54.24
CA LEU A 208 8.23 -1.27 55.68
C LEU A 208 7.17 -0.37 56.35
N VAL A 209 6.86 0.77 55.73
CA VAL A 209 5.80 1.70 56.19
C VAL A 209 4.41 1.29 55.65
N GLY A 210 4.31 0.15 54.91
CA GLY A 210 3.04 -0.43 54.48
C GLY A 210 2.63 -0.10 53.03
N ALA A 211 3.55 0.39 52.19
CA ALA A 211 3.24 0.64 50.78
C ALA A 211 3.06 -0.67 49.99
N THR A 212 2.01 -0.76 49.18
CA THR A 212 1.74 -1.91 48.32
C THR A 212 2.73 -1.99 47.14
N ARG A 213 2.86 -3.19 46.53
CA ARG A 213 3.73 -3.37 45.36
C ARG A 213 3.34 -2.45 44.20
N TRP A 214 2.04 -2.28 43.98
CA TRP A 214 1.51 -1.36 42.94
C TRP A 214 1.96 0.08 43.17
N TYR A 215 1.92 0.54 44.41
CA TYR A 215 2.31 1.90 44.76
C TYR A 215 3.77 2.20 44.48
N THR A 216 4.64 1.22 44.70
CA THR A 216 6.09 1.35 44.46
C THR A 216 6.48 1.18 43.00
N GLN A 217 5.64 0.56 42.18
CA GLN A 217 5.88 0.36 40.74
C GLN A 217 5.23 1.43 39.86
N LEU A 218 4.19 2.10 40.36
CA LEU A 218 3.42 3.10 39.62
C LEU A 218 4.27 4.20 38.97
N PRO A 219 5.25 4.83 39.63
CA PRO A 219 6.07 5.88 39.01
C PRO A 219 6.81 5.40 37.75
N PHE A 220 7.38 4.20 37.76
CA PHE A 220 8.11 3.62 36.64
C PHE A 220 7.18 3.29 35.48
N LEU A 221 5.96 2.83 35.76
CA LEU A 221 4.95 2.55 34.74
C LEU A 221 4.52 3.85 34.06
N VAL A 222 4.28 4.92 34.84
CA VAL A 222 3.91 6.24 34.29
C VAL A 222 5.06 6.84 33.48
N GLU A 223 6.31 6.66 33.90
CA GLU A 223 7.51 7.08 33.15
C GLU A 223 7.56 6.37 31.78
N ALA A 224 7.36 5.05 31.76
CA ALA A 224 7.32 4.26 30.52
C ALA A 224 6.16 4.66 29.61
N MET A 225 4.97 4.90 30.17
CA MET A 225 3.80 5.36 29.40
C MET A 225 4.03 6.74 28.78
N LEU A 226 4.66 7.66 29.48
CA LEU A 226 4.99 9.00 28.95
C LEU A 226 6.04 8.91 27.84
N ALA A 227 7.07 8.10 28.02
CA ALA A 227 8.06 7.87 26.96
C ALA A 227 7.43 7.24 25.72
N ALA A 228 6.55 6.25 25.89
CA ALA A 228 5.79 5.66 24.79
C ALA A 228 4.88 6.68 24.10
N PHE A 229 4.16 7.51 24.85
CA PHE A 229 3.30 8.56 24.30
C PHE A 229 4.10 9.57 23.46
N ILE A 230 5.26 10.00 23.94
CA ILE A 230 6.17 10.88 23.18
C ILE A 230 6.61 10.16 21.89
N GLY A 231 6.93 8.88 21.95
CA GLY A 231 7.27 8.05 20.81
C GLY A 231 6.15 8.01 19.74
N VAL A 232 4.89 7.84 20.17
CA VAL A 232 3.72 7.89 19.28
C VAL A 232 3.60 9.25 18.61
N VAL A 233 3.73 10.34 19.34
CA VAL A 233 3.65 11.70 18.77
C VAL A 233 4.75 11.93 17.73
N ILE A 234 5.96 11.46 18.01
CA ILE A 234 7.08 11.54 17.05
C ILE A 234 6.81 10.67 15.80
N ALA A 235 6.25 9.47 15.98
CA ALA A 235 5.88 8.60 14.87
C ALA A 235 4.86 9.26 13.94
N ILE A 236 3.78 9.81 14.50
CA ILE A 236 2.75 10.51 13.73
C ILE A 236 3.34 11.74 13.02
N ALA A 237 4.13 12.54 13.73
CA ALA A 237 4.79 13.69 13.14
C ALA A 237 5.75 13.30 12.00
N GLY A 238 6.47 12.17 12.16
CA GLY A 238 7.34 11.60 11.15
C GLY A 238 6.56 11.13 9.91
N LEU A 239 5.44 10.44 10.09
CA LEU A 239 4.57 10.00 8.98
C LEU A 239 3.98 11.19 8.21
N ILE A 240 3.52 12.23 8.93
CA ILE A 240 3.05 13.47 8.30
C ILE A 240 4.17 14.16 7.53
N ALA A 241 5.38 14.21 8.08
CA ALA A 241 6.54 14.81 7.42
C ALA A 241 6.95 14.03 6.16
N VAL A 242 6.98 12.70 6.22
CA VAL A 242 7.25 11.84 5.06
C VAL A 242 6.21 12.07 3.98
N ARG A 243 4.93 12.13 4.34
CA ARG A 243 3.87 12.45 3.39
C ARG A 243 4.10 13.81 2.72
N ALA A 244 4.27 14.88 3.50
CA ALA A 244 4.35 16.25 3.00
C ALA A 244 5.62 16.52 2.18
N LEU A 245 6.76 15.92 2.57
CA LEU A 245 8.05 16.21 1.94
C LEU A 245 8.36 15.27 0.76
N PHE A 246 7.94 14.01 0.84
CA PHE A 246 8.31 12.99 -0.13
C PHE A 246 7.14 12.57 -1.02
N LEU A 247 5.97 12.23 -0.45
CA LEU A 247 4.88 11.71 -1.27
C LEU A 247 4.26 12.79 -2.15
N GLU A 248 4.04 14.00 -1.65
CA GLU A 248 3.45 15.07 -2.45
C GLU A 248 4.35 15.45 -3.63
N ASN A 249 5.67 15.56 -3.42
CA ASN A 249 6.60 15.93 -4.49
C ASN A 249 6.93 14.78 -5.45
N ALA A 250 7.10 13.57 -4.93
CA ALA A 250 7.49 12.41 -5.75
C ALA A 250 6.30 11.83 -6.54
N LEU A 251 5.10 11.91 -5.99
CA LEU A 251 3.89 11.29 -6.57
C LEU A 251 2.95 12.31 -7.23
N ASP A 252 3.27 13.61 -7.26
CA ASP A 252 2.39 14.64 -7.83
C ASP A 252 2.02 14.34 -9.29
N GLN A 253 2.95 13.89 -10.10
CA GLN A 253 2.71 13.49 -11.48
C GLN A 253 1.74 12.30 -11.59
N PHE A 254 1.82 11.35 -10.65
CA PHE A 254 0.94 10.19 -10.61
C PHE A 254 -0.44 10.56 -10.08
N TYR A 255 -0.54 11.51 -9.16
CA TYR A 255 -1.81 12.06 -8.68
C TYR A 255 -2.54 12.87 -9.77
N GLN A 256 -1.81 13.69 -10.53
CA GLN A 256 -2.39 14.45 -11.64
C GLN A 256 -2.86 13.54 -12.79
N ALA A 257 -2.14 12.45 -13.05
CA ALA A 257 -2.54 11.43 -14.00
C ALA A 257 -3.68 10.52 -13.50
N ASN A 258 -4.14 10.71 -12.26
CA ASN A 258 -5.15 9.88 -11.58
C ASN A 258 -4.78 8.38 -11.60
N LEU A 259 -3.49 8.10 -11.43
CA LEU A 259 -2.94 6.75 -11.41
C LEU A 259 -2.83 6.17 -9.99
N ILE A 260 -2.81 7.02 -8.97
CA ILE A 260 -2.69 6.62 -7.56
C ILE A 260 -3.70 7.41 -6.73
N ALA A 261 -4.33 6.76 -5.77
CA ALA A 261 -5.23 7.41 -4.83
C ALA A 261 -4.48 8.40 -3.93
N LYS A 262 -5.12 9.51 -3.58
CA LYS A 262 -4.55 10.48 -2.63
C LYS A 262 -4.77 9.97 -1.21
N ILE A 263 -3.69 9.83 -0.45
CA ILE A 263 -3.76 9.60 1.00
C ILE A 263 -4.17 10.92 1.65
N ASP A 264 -5.27 10.96 2.38
CA ASP A 264 -5.69 12.14 3.12
C ASP A 264 -4.97 12.23 4.50
N TYR A 265 -4.90 13.44 5.09
CA TYR A 265 -4.39 13.62 6.45
C TYR A 265 -5.24 12.87 7.49
N ALA A 266 -6.52 12.67 7.20
CA ALA A 266 -7.40 11.84 8.00
C ALA A 266 -6.94 10.38 8.07
N ASP A 267 -6.42 9.81 6.99
CA ASP A 267 -5.91 8.44 6.96
C ASP A 267 -4.69 8.27 7.88
N VAL A 268 -3.80 9.29 7.96
CA VAL A 268 -2.62 9.27 8.85
C VAL A 268 -3.00 9.33 10.34
N LEU A 269 -4.16 9.94 10.67
CA LEU A 269 -4.62 10.07 12.05
C LEU A 269 -5.52 8.92 12.48
N TYR A 270 -6.14 8.20 11.52
CA TYR A 270 -7.07 7.10 11.79
C TYR A 270 -6.34 5.76 12.00
N TYR A 271 -5.14 5.62 11.43
CA TYR A 271 -4.28 4.44 11.49
C TYR A 271 -2.98 4.74 12.23
#